data_cb6a656b44cf85cb7fc362b59cd54e5e
#
_entry.id   cb6a656b44cf85cb7fc362b59cd54e5e
#
_cell.length_a   1.000
_cell.length_b   1.000
_cell.length_c   1.000
_cell.angle_alpha   90.00
_cell.angle_beta   90.00
_cell.angle_gamma   90.00
#
_symmetry.space_group_name_H-M   'P 1'
#
loop_
_entity.id
_entity.type
_entity.pdbx_description
1 polymer ?
#
loop_
_entity_poly.entity_id
_entity_poly.type
_entity_poly.pdbx_seq_one_letter_code
_entity_poly.pdbx_strand_id
1 'polypeptide(L)' 'MKKNIAILMGGYSSEYAVSIKSGEVVYENLKKESNLTLFKIYISKNEWYYLNESGKKFHINKNSFTLKIN' A
#
# COMPACT_ATOMS: atom_id res chain seq x y z
N MET A 1 -6.83 -20.22 -4.61
CA MET A 1 -5.71 -19.72 -3.81
C MET A 1 -5.59 -18.21 -3.96
N LYS A 2 -5.53 -17.50 -2.84
CA LYS A 2 -5.41 -16.03 -2.89
C LYS A 2 -3.99 -15.60 -3.14
N LYS A 3 -3.84 -14.54 -3.93
CA LYS A 3 -2.55 -13.91 -4.17
C LYS A 3 -2.45 -12.62 -3.37
N ASN A 4 -1.27 -12.35 -2.84
CA ASN A 4 -1.00 -11.12 -2.11
C ASN A 4 -0.45 -10.08 -3.07
N ILE A 5 -1.16 -8.95 -3.17
CA ILE A 5 -0.79 -7.87 -4.08
C ILE A 5 -0.53 -6.61 -3.26
N ALA A 6 0.65 -6.07 -3.39
CA ALA A 6 1.00 -4.80 -2.73
C ALA A 6 0.84 -3.68 -3.75
N ILE A 7 0.06 -2.67 -3.39
CA ILE A 7 -0.13 -1.50 -4.24
C ILE A 7 0.70 -0.36 -3.64
N LEU A 8 1.80 -0.05 -4.30
CA LEU A 8 2.71 0.99 -3.83
C LEU A 8 2.22 2.34 -4.32
N MET A 9 2.09 3.29 -3.41
CA MET A 9 1.62 4.62 -3.76
C MET A 9 2.34 5.67 -2.93
N GLY A 10 2.42 6.88 -3.49
CA GLY A 10 3.16 7.96 -2.86
C GLY A 10 4.49 8.18 -3.55
N GLY A 11 5.53 8.39 -2.76
CA GLY A 11 6.86 8.61 -3.29
C GLY A 11 7.53 9.82 -2.65
N TYR A 12 8.66 10.20 -3.20
CA TYR A 12 9.48 11.27 -2.64
C TYR A 12 9.39 12.57 -3.43
N SER A 13 8.61 12.59 -4.48
CA SER A 13 8.51 13.74 -5.37
C SER A 13 7.25 14.56 -5.12
N SER A 14 7.14 15.66 -5.87
CA SER A 14 5.96 16.51 -5.82
C SER A 14 4.72 15.82 -6.39
N GLU A 15 4.89 14.66 -7.00
CA GLU A 15 3.77 13.90 -7.55
C GLU A 15 3.17 12.92 -6.56
N TYR A 16 3.52 13.07 -5.29
CA TYR A 16 3.02 12.20 -4.23
C TYR A 16 1.49 12.08 -4.25
N ALA A 17 0.80 13.21 -4.31
CA ALA A 17 -0.66 13.21 -4.28
C ALA A 17 -1.27 12.51 -5.51
N VAL A 18 -0.65 12.69 -6.67
CA VAL A 18 -1.12 12.04 -7.89
C VAL A 18 -0.95 10.54 -7.77
N SER A 19 0.19 10.09 -7.24
CA SER A 19 0.46 8.67 -7.06
C SER A 19 -0.51 8.03 -6.08
N ILE A 20 -0.85 8.74 -4.99
CA ILE A 20 -1.83 8.25 -4.02
C ILE A 20 -3.19 8.06 -4.71
N LYS A 21 -3.61 9.05 -5.47
CA LYS A 21 -4.90 8.97 -6.15
C LYS A 21 -4.93 7.83 -7.16
N SER A 22 -3.87 7.65 -7.93
CA SER A 22 -3.77 6.55 -8.88
C SER A 22 -3.79 5.19 -8.20
N GLY A 23 -3.08 5.07 -7.08
CA GLY A 23 -3.07 3.84 -6.31
C GLY A 23 -4.43 3.48 -5.75
N GLU A 24 -5.18 4.49 -5.31
CA GLU A 24 -6.54 4.26 -4.81
C GLU A 24 -7.45 3.74 -5.91
N VAL A 25 -7.32 4.26 -7.13
CA VAL A 25 -8.10 3.79 -8.27
C VAL A 25 -7.77 2.34 -8.58
N VAL A 26 -6.49 2.00 -8.58
CA VAL A 26 -6.05 0.61 -8.82
C VAL A 26 -6.61 -0.30 -7.74
N TYR A 27 -6.55 0.12 -6.48
CA TYR A 27 -7.09 -0.66 -5.38
C TYR A 27 -8.58 -0.93 -5.56
N GLU A 28 -9.35 0.12 -5.89
CA GLU A 28 -10.80 -0.02 -6.07
C GLU A 28 -11.14 -0.97 -7.22
N ASN A 29 -10.34 -0.99 -8.26
CA ASN A 29 -10.56 -1.91 -9.37
C ASN A 29 -10.21 -3.35 -9.01
N LEU A 30 -9.11 -3.54 -8.29
CA LEU A 30 -8.65 -4.89 -7.95
C LEU A 30 -9.42 -5.53 -6.81
N LYS A 31 -10.00 -4.74 -5.92
CA LYS A 31 -10.70 -5.32 -4.77
C LYS A 31 -11.95 -6.11 -5.17
N LYS A 32 -12.39 -5.96 -6.42
CA LYS A 32 -13.51 -6.74 -6.94
C LYS A 32 -13.13 -8.19 -7.18
N GLU A 33 -11.84 -8.49 -7.21
CA GLU A 33 -11.34 -9.84 -7.44
C GLU A 33 -11.27 -10.60 -6.11
N SER A 34 -12.05 -11.65 -6.00
CA SER A 34 -12.14 -12.41 -4.74
C SER A 34 -10.89 -13.24 -4.42
N ASN A 35 -10.04 -13.46 -5.41
CA ASN A 35 -8.83 -14.25 -5.21
C ASN A 35 -7.59 -13.40 -4.92
N LEU A 36 -7.77 -12.12 -4.61
CA LEU A 36 -6.66 -11.23 -4.29
C LEU A 36 -6.77 -10.70 -2.87
N THR A 37 -5.64 -10.66 -2.19
CA THR A 37 -5.50 -9.96 -0.91
C THR A 37 -4.68 -8.72 -1.19
N LEU A 38 -5.25 -7.54 -0.97
CA LEU A 38 -4.62 -6.29 -1.35
C LEU A 38 -4.06 -5.56 -0.14
N PHE A 39 -2.86 -5.00 -0.32
CA PHE A 39 -2.20 -4.21 0.70
C PHE A 39 -1.85 -2.86 0.11
N LYS A 40 -2.36 -1.78 0.72
CA LYS A 40 -2.02 -0.43 0.30
C LYS A 40 -0.76 0.01 1.04
N ILE A 41 0.32 0.18 0.30
CA ILE A 41 1.61 0.56 0.86
C ILE A 41 1.88 2.02 0.51
N TYR A 42 2.01 2.85 1.54
CA TYR A 42 2.25 4.28 1.38
C TYR A 42 3.71 4.57 1.57
N ILE A 43 4.29 5.27 0.61
CA ILE A 43 5.71 5.60 0.59
C ILE A 43 5.88 7.10 0.74
N SER A 44 6.69 7.51 1.70
CA SER A 44 7.03 8.92 1.88
C SER A 44 8.51 9.03 2.24
N LYS A 45 9.01 10.27 2.30
CA LYS A 45 10.41 10.51 2.68
C LYS A 45 10.75 9.94 4.05
N ASN A 46 9.80 10.03 4.96
CA ASN A 46 10.07 9.71 6.37
C ASN A 46 9.74 8.29 6.73
N GLU A 47 8.80 7.67 6.04
CA GLU A 47 8.37 6.34 6.41
C GLU A 47 7.64 5.64 5.27
N TRP A 48 7.70 4.32 5.32
CA TRP A 48 6.87 3.47 4.48
C TRP A 48 5.93 2.73 5.44
N TYR A 49 4.65 2.64 5.10
CA TYR A 49 3.71 1.97 5.98
C TYR A 49 2.56 1.34 5.20
N TYR A 50 1.98 0.33 5.83
CA TYR A 50 0.77 -0.32 5.35
C TYR A 50 -0.41 0.15 6.20
N LEU A 51 -1.49 0.52 5.55
CA LEU A 51 -2.71 0.94 6.24
C LEU A 51 -3.76 -0.12 6.01
N ASN A 52 -4.26 -0.73 7.10
CA ASN A 52 -5.27 -1.76 6.95
C ASN A 52 -6.67 -1.16 6.83
N GLU A 53 -7.67 -2.02 6.65
CA GLU A 53 -9.05 -1.57 6.47
C GLU A 53 -9.60 -0.82 7.68
N SER A 54 -9.09 -1.12 8.85
CA SER A 54 -9.50 -0.42 10.09
C SER A 54 -8.83 0.93 10.25
N GLY A 55 -7.90 1.27 9.36
CA GLY A 55 -7.15 2.50 9.46
C GLY A 55 -5.92 2.40 10.34
N LYS A 56 -5.54 1.20 10.73
CA LYS A 56 -4.35 1.01 11.56
C LYS A 56 -3.10 0.99 10.69
N LYS A 57 -2.07 1.69 11.17
CA LYS A 57 -0.82 1.87 10.45
C LYS A 57 0.22 0.86 10.91
N PHE A 58 0.85 0.19 9.95
CA PHE A 58 1.92 -0.76 10.23
C PHE A 58 3.17 -0.31 9.49
N HIS A 59 4.25 -0.07 10.23
CA HIS A 59 5.52 0.37 9.66
C HIS A 59 6.16 -0.72 8.81
N ILE A 60 6.77 -0.31 7.70
CA ILE A 60 7.52 -1.21 6.83
C ILE A 60 8.99 -0.84 6.91
N ASN A 61 9.83 -1.86 7.12
CA ASN A 61 11.27 -1.66 7.08
C ASN A 61 11.71 -1.58 5.62
N LYS A 62 12.00 -0.36 5.15
CA LYS A 62 12.33 -0.16 3.75
C LYS A 62 13.67 -0.76 3.35
N ASN A 63 14.55 -1.07 4.31
CA ASN A 63 15.82 -1.71 4.01
C ASN A 63 15.67 -3.18 3.66
N SER A 64 14.74 -3.86 4.30
CA SER A 64 14.46 -5.26 4.04
C SER A 64 13.11 -5.47 3.38
N PHE A 65 12.34 -4.41 3.25
CA PHE A 65 10.99 -4.42 2.70
C PHE A 65 10.13 -5.51 3.36
N THR A 66 10.13 -5.48 4.69
CA THR A 66 9.39 -6.45 5.50
C THR A 66 8.19 -5.79 6.15
N LEU A 67 7.06 -6.44 6.09
CA LEU A 67 5.85 -5.98 6.74
C LEU A 67 5.48 -6.94 7.85
N LYS A 68 5.38 -6.42 9.08
CA LYS A 68 4.94 -7.21 10.23
C LYS A 68 3.53 -6.78 10.60
N ILE A 69 2.62 -7.70 10.53
CA ILE A 69 1.23 -7.49 10.88
C ILE A 69 0.90 -8.38 12.07
N ASN A 70 0.86 -7.79 13.24
CA ASN A 70 0.51 -8.53 14.46
C ASN A 70 -0.49 -7.77 15.27
#